data_af76909d9d30700d3be89e03cc0d0336
#
_entry.id   af76909d9d30700d3be89e03cc0d0336
#
_cell.length_a   1.000
_cell.length_b   1.000
_cell.length_c   1.000
_cell.angle_alpha   90.00
_cell.angle_beta   90.00
_cell.angle_gamma   90.00
#
_symmetry.space_group_name_H-M   'P 1'
#
loop_
_entity.id
_entity.type
_entity.pdbx_description
1 polymer ?
#
loop_
_entity_poly.entity_id
_entity_poly.type
_entity_poly.pdbx_seq_one_letter_code
_entity_poly.pdbx_strand_id
1 'polypeptide(L)'
;EKINAVNLEKMYEVLKFVEYGGYCRRSMDCVHGMLLIDRMKNEAVVDKAVLFGWFRKMAVCAEQYERCGEGQNYKYLNPYGIVLSDEGEVLFLDTESRENAEVMKQMQKRAVRSHFIRPVYEMDTCGSREPDLFGYGNTLRFMLAYMKVVPALTKREEIRLFRICGKCIGETRKKYSSFLQV
;
A
#
# COMPACT_ATOMS: atom_id res chain seq x y z
N GLU A 1 12.78 -31.14 22.03
CA GLU A 1 13.63 -30.32 21.13
C GLU A 1 12.72 -29.48 20.24
N LYS A 2 12.60 -28.19 20.58
CA LYS A 2 11.93 -27.22 19.72
C LYS A 2 12.91 -26.89 18.62
N ILE A 3 12.64 -27.39 17.43
CA ILE A 3 13.30 -26.93 16.21
C ILE A 3 12.95 -25.44 16.08
N ASN A 4 13.94 -24.58 16.32
CA ASN A 4 13.85 -23.17 15.98
C ASN A 4 13.56 -23.09 14.48
N ALA A 5 12.35 -22.65 14.14
CA ALA A 5 12.05 -22.27 12.78
C ALA A 5 13.04 -21.16 12.41
N VAL A 6 14.00 -21.49 11.59
CA VAL A 6 14.87 -20.53 10.94
C VAL A 6 13.91 -19.61 10.17
N ASN A 7 13.79 -18.38 10.62
CA ASN A 7 13.15 -17.34 9.83
C ASN A 7 13.98 -17.21 8.55
N LEU A 8 13.57 -17.90 7.51
CA LEU A 8 14.08 -17.66 6.18
C LEU A 8 13.75 -16.22 5.87
N GLU A 9 14.76 -15.36 5.90
CA GLU A 9 14.64 -13.98 5.48
C GLU A 9 14.03 -13.97 4.08
N LYS A 10 12.80 -13.51 3.98
CA LYS A 10 12.13 -13.43 2.70
C LYS A 10 12.65 -12.22 1.95
N MET A 11 12.96 -12.43 0.68
CA MET A 11 13.32 -11.37 -0.25
C MET A 11 12.15 -11.09 -1.18
N TYR A 12 11.97 -9.82 -1.51
CA TYR A 12 10.95 -9.37 -2.44
C TYR A 12 11.56 -8.45 -3.48
N GLU A 13 11.18 -8.63 -4.73
CA GLU A 13 11.48 -7.65 -5.75
C GLU A 13 10.48 -6.50 -5.67
N VAL A 14 11.00 -5.29 -5.63
CA VAL A 14 10.26 -4.06 -5.37
C VAL A 14 10.56 -3.01 -6.44
N LEU A 15 9.64 -2.06 -6.57
CA LEU A 15 9.81 -0.89 -7.40
C LEU A 15 10.43 0.25 -6.58
N LYS A 16 11.49 0.85 -7.10
CA LYS A 16 12.08 2.07 -6.59
C LYS A 16 12.05 3.15 -7.66
N PHE A 17 12.01 4.40 -7.22
CA PHE A 17 12.02 5.55 -8.11
C PHE A 17 13.27 6.37 -7.87
N VAL A 18 14.01 6.64 -8.94
CA VAL A 18 15.21 7.47 -8.92
C VAL A 18 14.92 8.76 -9.68
N GLU A 19 15.09 9.87 -9.00
CA GLU A 19 14.91 11.20 -9.56
C GLU A 19 16.25 11.91 -9.67
N TYR A 20 16.56 12.36 -10.88
CA TYR A 20 17.78 13.09 -11.15
C TYR A 20 17.57 14.12 -12.27
N GLY A 21 17.96 15.36 -12.04
CA GLY A 21 17.94 16.41 -13.05
C GLY A 21 16.56 16.67 -13.68
N GLY A 22 15.48 16.49 -12.92
CA GLY A 22 14.09 16.63 -13.41
C GLY A 22 13.55 15.40 -14.13
N TYR A 23 14.35 14.34 -14.25
CA TYR A 23 13.93 13.06 -14.78
C TYR A 23 13.59 12.09 -13.64
N CYS A 24 12.55 11.31 -13.81
CA CYS A 24 12.17 10.22 -12.91
C CYS A 24 12.26 8.89 -13.63
N ARG A 25 12.93 7.93 -13.03
CA ARG A 25 13.09 6.58 -13.55
C ARG A 25 12.63 5.54 -12.54
N ARG A 26 11.81 4.61 -13.00
CA ARG A 26 11.50 3.40 -12.26
C ARG A 26 12.69 2.45 -12.34
N SER A 27 13.10 1.93 -11.21
CA SER A 27 14.09 0.86 -11.10
C SER A 27 13.52 -0.30 -10.29
N MET A 28 14.07 -1.48 -10.48
CA MET A 28 13.76 -2.67 -9.68
C MET A 28 14.90 -2.92 -8.71
N ASP A 29 14.55 -3.38 -7.52
CA ASP A 29 15.52 -3.77 -6.49
C ASP A 29 15.00 -4.99 -5.74
N CYS A 30 15.87 -5.68 -5.04
CA CYS A 30 15.54 -6.82 -4.21
C CYS A 30 15.84 -6.50 -2.77
N VAL A 31 14.85 -6.59 -1.89
CA VAL A 31 14.96 -6.22 -0.50
C VAL A 31 14.53 -7.34 0.44
N HIS A 32 15.20 -7.44 1.58
CA HIS A 32 14.74 -8.25 2.70
C HIS A 32 13.63 -7.53 3.45
N GLY A 33 12.61 -8.26 3.84
CA GLY A 33 11.50 -7.69 4.56
C GLY A 33 10.28 -8.61 4.63
N MET A 34 9.12 -8.02 4.85
CA MET A 34 7.86 -8.74 4.85
C MET A 34 6.76 -7.93 4.17
N LEU A 35 5.74 -8.62 3.69
CA LEU A 35 4.54 -7.96 3.21
C LEU A 35 3.80 -7.30 4.38
N LEU A 36 3.15 -6.19 4.11
CA LEU A 36 2.33 -5.51 5.10
C LEU A 36 1.27 -6.43 5.71
N ILE A 37 0.64 -7.28 4.89
CA ILE A 37 -0.36 -8.25 5.38
C ILE A 37 0.25 -9.24 6.38
N ASP A 38 1.47 -9.71 6.14
CA ASP A 38 2.16 -10.65 7.05
C ASP A 38 2.54 -9.95 8.36
N ARG A 39 3.00 -8.71 8.29
CA ARG A 39 3.26 -7.89 9.48
C ARG A 39 1.99 -7.74 10.34
N MET A 40 0.87 -7.46 9.72
CA MET A 40 -0.41 -7.32 10.41
C MET A 40 -0.87 -8.63 11.08
N LYS A 41 -0.68 -9.77 10.39
CA LYS A 41 -1.03 -11.08 10.93
C LYS A 41 -0.10 -11.54 12.05
N ASN A 42 1.19 -11.25 11.93
CA ASN A 42 2.18 -11.65 12.93
C ASN A 42 2.06 -10.83 14.21
N GLU A 43 1.76 -9.55 14.09
CA GLU A 43 1.60 -8.65 15.21
C GLU A 43 0.50 -7.61 14.91
N ALA A 44 -0.67 -7.84 15.50
CA ALA A 44 -1.82 -6.97 15.30
C ALA A 44 -1.77 -5.65 16.10
N VAL A 45 -0.75 -5.48 16.97
CA VAL A 45 -0.53 -4.24 17.73
C VAL A 45 0.50 -3.39 16.99
N VAL A 46 0.25 -2.09 16.91
CA VAL A 46 1.15 -1.14 16.25
C VAL A 46 1.25 0.17 17.04
N ASP A 47 2.46 0.71 17.11
CA ASP A 47 2.68 2.06 17.60
C ASP A 47 2.03 3.07 16.65
N LYS A 48 1.33 4.08 17.22
CA LYS A 48 0.62 5.09 16.43
C LYS A 48 1.54 5.89 15.50
N ALA A 49 2.73 6.24 15.95
CA ALA A 49 3.68 6.98 15.13
C ALA A 49 4.21 6.13 13.97
N VAL A 50 4.44 4.84 14.21
CA VAL A 50 4.83 3.88 13.17
C VAL A 50 3.71 3.73 12.14
N LEU A 51 2.47 3.56 12.57
CA LEU A 51 1.31 3.45 11.68
C LEU A 51 1.16 4.69 10.78
N PHE A 52 1.23 5.87 11.36
CA PHE A 52 1.15 7.12 10.59
C PHE A 52 2.35 7.31 9.67
N GLY A 53 3.52 6.84 10.08
CA GLY A 53 4.71 6.76 9.23
C GLY A 53 4.47 5.89 7.99
N TRP A 54 3.85 4.73 8.16
CA TRP A 54 3.47 3.87 7.03
C TRP A 54 2.47 4.54 6.10
N PHE A 55 1.42 5.15 6.64
CA PHE A 55 0.43 5.86 5.83
C PHE A 55 1.06 6.94 4.97
N ARG A 56 1.95 7.74 5.56
CA ARG A 56 2.69 8.78 4.85
C ARG A 56 3.61 8.20 3.77
N LYS A 57 4.40 7.20 4.10
CA LYS A 57 5.35 6.57 3.17
C LYS A 57 4.62 5.90 2.00
N MET A 58 3.48 5.26 2.24
CA MET A 58 2.64 4.72 1.17
C MET A 58 2.13 5.81 0.24
N ALA A 59 1.65 6.93 0.77
CA ALA A 59 1.17 8.05 -0.03
C ALA A 59 2.29 8.69 -0.85
N VAL A 60 3.48 8.85 -0.27
CA VAL A 60 4.67 9.36 -0.98
C VAL A 60 5.09 8.42 -2.10
N CYS A 61 5.12 7.12 -1.85
CA CYS A 61 5.46 6.12 -2.85
C CYS A 61 4.43 6.10 -4.01
N ALA A 62 3.14 6.22 -3.68
CA ALA A 62 2.08 6.31 -4.68
C ALA A 62 2.16 7.60 -5.51
N GLU A 63 2.49 8.73 -4.89
CA GLU A 63 2.71 10.00 -5.59
C GLU A 63 3.92 9.90 -6.55
N GLN A 64 5.02 9.30 -6.10
CA GLN A 64 6.16 9.04 -6.97
C GLN A 64 5.78 8.16 -8.15
N TYR A 65 4.97 7.13 -7.93
CA TYR A 65 4.47 6.27 -9.01
C TYR A 65 3.61 7.05 -10.01
N GLU A 66 2.69 7.91 -9.55
CA GLU A 66 1.89 8.79 -10.41
C GLU A 66 2.76 9.67 -11.30
N ARG A 67 3.80 10.25 -10.72
CA ARG A 67 4.69 11.20 -11.40
C ARG A 67 5.67 10.52 -12.37
N CYS A 68 6.16 9.34 -12.00
CA CYS A 68 7.18 8.60 -12.75
C CYS A 68 6.62 7.49 -13.64
N GLY A 69 5.36 7.13 -13.48
CA GLY A 69 4.74 5.97 -14.14
C GLY A 69 4.14 6.25 -15.51
N GLU A 70 4.46 7.38 -16.14
CA GLU A 70 3.97 7.72 -17.50
C GLU A 70 2.44 7.61 -17.65
N GLY A 71 1.69 7.97 -16.62
CA GLY A 71 0.24 7.90 -16.59
C GLY A 71 -0.34 6.52 -16.27
N GLN A 72 0.50 5.55 -15.96
CA GLN A 72 0.05 4.22 -15.54
C GLN A 72 -0.28 4.19 -14.06
N ASN A 73 -1.27 3.38 -13.68
CA ASN A 73 -1.59 3.08 -12.29
C ASN A 73 -0.86 1.83 -11.82
N TYR A 74 -0.48 1.80 -10.54
CA TYR A 74 0.08 0.61 -9.92
C TYR A 74 -0.94 -0.53 -9.83
N LYS A 75 -2.21 -0.22 -9.50
CA LYS A 75 -3.38 -1.11 -9.41
C LYS A 75 -3.38 -2.10 -8.23
N TYR A 76 -2.25 -2.33 -7.60
CA TYR A 76 -2.08 -3.34 -6.54
C TYR A 76 -1.70 -2.71 -5.20
N LEU A 77 -2.15 -1.47 -4.97
CA LEU A 77 -1.97 -0.78 -3.69
C LEU A 77 -2.93 -1.37 -2.66
N ASN A 78 -2.45 -2.40 -1.98
CA ASN A 78 -3.15 -3.14 -0.94
C ASN A 78 -2.13 -3.82 -0.01
N PRO A 79 -2.53 -4.40 1.12
CA PRO A 79 -1.58 -4.99 2.07
C PRO A 79 -0.69 -6.12 1.51
N TYR A 80 -1.08 -6.77 0.43
CA TYR A 80 -0.27 -7.79 -0.24
C TYR A 80 0.73 -7.20 -1.24
N GLY A 81 0.49 -5.99 -1.72
CA GLY A 81 1.34 -5.29 -2.69
C GLY A 81 2.35 -4.34 -2.05
N ILE A 82 2.41 -4.27 -0.73
CA ILE A 82 3.28 -3.38 0.03
C ILE A 82 4.29 -4.20 0.81
N VAL A 83 5.57 -3.88 0.62
CA VAL A 83 6.71 -4.49 1.32
C VAL A 83 7.24 -3.51 2.37
N LEU A 84 7.38 -3.99 3.59
CA LEU A 84 8.10 -3.31 4.66
C LEU A 84 9.50 -3.90 4.71
N SER A 85 10.51 -3.13 4.32
CA SER A 85 11.89 -3.60 4.34
C SER A 85 12.45 -3.62 5.76
N ASP A 86 13.49 -4.43 5.98
CA ASP A 86 14.19 -4.48 7.27
C ASP A 86 14.87 -3.15 7.61
N GLU A 87 15.13 -2.32 6.59
CA GLU A 87 15.67 -0.96 6.74
C GLU A 87 14.60 0.09 7.06
N GLY A 88 13.33 -0.30 7.18
CA GLY A 88 12.22 0.59 7.52
C GLY A 88 11.62 1.34 6.34
N GLU A 89 11.92 0.93 5.11
CA GLU A 89 11.29 1.48 3.90
C GLU A 89 9.90 0.86 3.68
N VAL A 90 9.02 1.62 3.05
CA VAL A 90 7.74 1.15 2.53
C VAL A 90 7.81 1.19 1.01
N LEU A 91 7.71 0.04 0.37
CA LEU A 91 7.97 -0.12 -1.06
C LEU A 91 6.82 -0.88 -1.72
N PHE A 92 6.61 -0.62 -2.99
CA PHE A 92 5.64 -1.36 -3.80
C PHE A 92 6.29 -2.62 -4.38
N LEU A 93 5.58 -3.74 -4.25
CA LEU A 93 5.96 -5.01 -4.84
C LEU A 93 6.05 -4.89 -6.37
N ASP A 94 7.09 -5.42 -6.98
CA ASP A 94 7.13 -5.57 -8.44
C ASP A 94 6.18 -6.69 -8.86
N THR A 95 5.06 -6.30 -9.47
CA THR A 95 3.99 -7.22 -9.88
C THR A 95 4.31 -8.00 -11.15
N GLU A 96 5.32 -7.59 -11.90
CA GLU A 96 5.77 -8.25 -13.12
C GLU A 96 6.86 -9.30 -12.86
N SER A 97 7.45 -9.27 -11.67
CA SER A 97 8.50 -10.21 -11.29
C SER A 97 7.97 -11.63 -11.10
N ARG A 98 8.68 -12.60 -11.65
CA ARG A 98 8.39 -14.03 -11.45
C ARG A 98 8.61 -14.48 -10.01
N GLU A 99 9.54 -13.85 -9.31
CA GLU A 99 9.84 -14.14 -7.90
C GLU A 99 8.65 -13.80 -6.98
N ASN A 100 7.82 -12.87 -7.40
CA ASN A 100 6.61 -12.46 -6.68
C ASN A 100 5.34 -13.21 -7.11
N ALA A 101 5.44 -14.24 -7.95
CA ALA A 101 4.29 -14.93 -8.53
C ALA A 101 3.31 -15.50 -7.48
N GLU A 102 3.81 -16.01 -6.36
CA GLU A 102 2.95 -16.53 -5.29
C GLU A 102 2.14 -15.42 -4.61
N VAL A 103 2.75 -14.25 -4.39
CA VAL A 103 2.04 -13.08 -3.86
C VAL A 103 0.96 -12.63 -4.83
N MET A 104 1.27 -12.60 -6.13
CA MET A 104 0.31 -12.24 -7.17
C MET A 104 -0.90 -13.20 -7.20
N LYS A 105 -0.69 -14.50 -6.99
CA LYS A 105 -1.79 -15.46 -6.85
C LYS A 105 -2.69 -15.14 -5.65
N GLN A 106 -2.11 -14.73 -4.52
CA GLN A 106 -2.90 -14.32 -3.35
C GLN A 106 -3.75 -13.09 -3.66
N MET A 107 -3.21 -12.11 -4.38
CA MET A 107 -3.95 -10.91 -4.77
C MET A 107 -5.08 -11.18 -5.78
N GLN A 108 -5.03 -12.28 -6.53
CA GLN A 108 -6.10 -12.67 -7.45
C GLN A 108 -7.29 -13.34 -6.76
N LYS A 109 -7.18 -13.71 -5.49
CA LYS A 109 -8.31 -14.28 -4.74
C LYS A 109 -9.47 -13.28 -4.68
N ARG A 110 -10.68 -13.77 -4.88
CA ARG A 110 -11.91 -12.95 -4.94
C ARG A 110 -12.04 -12.00 -3.74
N ALA A 111 -11.77 -12.49 -2.54
CA ALA A 111 -11.87 -11.69 -1.32
C ALA A 111 -10.93 -10.47 -1.32
N VAL A 112 -9.70 -10.64 -1.81
CA VAL A 112 -8.72 -9.54 -1.92
C VAL A 112 -9.13 -8.57 -3.02
N ARG A 113 -9.48 -9.08 -4.19
CA ARG A 113 -9.87 -8.24 -5.34
C ARG A 113 -11.11 -7.40 -5.04
N SER A 114 -12.14 -8.01 -4.48
CA SER A 114 -13.39 -7.29 -4.19
C SER A 114 -13.23 -6.21 -3.13
N HIS A 115 -12.25 -6.33 -2.27
CA HIS A 115 -12.03 -5.37 -1.18
C HIS A 115 -11.10 -4.20 -1.56
N PHE A 116 -10.05 -4.47 -2.34
CA PHE A 116 -8.99 -3.51 -2.60
C PHE A 116 -8.88 -3.05 -4.05
N ILE A 117 -9.43 -3.80 -5.00
CA ILE A 117 -9.30 -3.51 -6.42
C ILE A 117 -10.66 -3.06 -6.96
N ARG A 118 -10.69 -1.89 -7.59
CA ARG A 118 -11.90 -1.38 -8.20
C ARG A 118 -12.36 -2.30 -9.33
N PRO A 119 -13.67 -2.59 -9.46
CA PRO A 119 -14.18 -3.44 -10.53
C PRO A 119 -13.82 -2.89 -11.91
N VAL A 120 -13.50 -3.78 -12.86
CA VAL A 120 -13.06 -3.41 -14.21
C VAL A 120 -14.10 -2.53 -14.93
N TYR A 121 -15.40 -2.81 -14.76
CA TYR A 121 -16.48 -2.04 -15.36
C TYR A 121 -16.60 -0.61 -14.83
N GLU A 122 -16.01 -0.32 -13.67
CA GLU A 122 -15.92 1.04 -13.12
C GLU A 122 -14.63 1.76 -13.55
N MET A 123 -13.64 1.05 -14.04
CA MET A 123 -12.34 1.62 -14.41
C MET A 123 -12.44 2.52 -15.65
N ASP A 124 -13.34 2.22 -16.58
CA ASP A 124 -13.52 3.01 -17.81
C ASP A 124 -14.07 4.41 -17.54
N THR A 125 -14.72 4.59 -16.39
CA THR A 125 -15.31 5.87 -15.98
C THR A 125 -14.44 6.64 -14.99
N CYS A 126 -13.34 6.03 -14.54
CA CYS A 126 -12.43 6.60 -13.55
C CYS A 126 -11.30 7.39 -14.22
N GLY A 127 -10.90 8.49 -13.60
CA GLY A 127 -9.63 9.12 -13.89
C GLY A 127 -8.47 8.15 -13.69
N SER A 128 -7.34 8.35 -14.39
CA SER A 128 -6.20 7.44 -14.39
C SER A 128 -5.62 7.10 -13.00
N ARG A 129 -5.87 7.94 -12.00
CA ARG A 129 -5.31 7.84 -10.64
C ARG A 129 -6.26 7.25 -9.59
N GLU A 130 -7.55 7.17 -9.89
CA GLU A 130 -8.57 6.70 -8.93
C GLU A 130 -8.38 5.25 -8.46
N PRO A 131 -7.91 4.27 -9.27
CA PRO A 131 -7.69 2.91 -8.78
C PRO A 131 -6.70 2.82 -7.61
N ASP A 132 -5.63 3.60 -7.64
CA ASP A 132 -4.63 3.59 -6.57
C ASP A 132 -5.11 4.33 -5.33
N LEU A 133 -5.83 5.43 -5.49
CA LEU A 133 -6.49 6.13 -4.39
C LEU A 133 -7.53 5.23 -3.72
N PHE A 134 -8.31 4.49 -4.49
CA PHE A 134 -9.28 3.52 -3.97
C PHE A 134 -8.57 2.42 -3.15
N GLY A 135 -7.52 1.82 -3.69
CA GLY A 135 -6.70 0.82 -2.99
C GLY A 135 -6.07 1.36 -1.71
N TYR A 136 -5.53 2.58 -1.76
CA TYR A 136 -4.96 3.26 -0.60
C TYR A 136 -5.99 3.48 0.51
N GLY A 137 -7.12 4.07 0.18
CA GLY A 137 -8.19 4.34 1.15
C GLY A 137 -8.72 3.07 1.82
N ASN A 138 -8.92 2.01 1.05
CA ASN A 138 -9.36 0.72 1.58
C ASN A 138 -8.25 0.03 2.40
N THR A 139 -6.99 0.19 2.03
CA THR A 139 -5.85 -0.31 2.82
C THR A 139 -5.81 0.36 4.19
N LEU A 140 -5.95 1.68 4.25
CA LEU A 140 -6.01 2.41 5.52
C LEU A 140 -7.18 1.92 6.39
N ARG A 141 -8.37 1.81 5.81
CA ARG A 141 -9.56 1.31 6.53
C ARG A 141 -9.34 -0.08 7.09
N PHE A 142 -8.77 -0.97 6.28
CA PHE A 142 -8.48 -2.33 6.69
C PHE A 142 -7.47 -2.37 7.83
N MET A 143 -6.40 -1.60 7.76
CA MET A 143 -5.39 -1.51 8.82
C MET A 143 -5.99 -0.97 10.12
N LEU A 144 -6.78 0.10 10.05
CA LEU A 144 -7.43 0.70 11.21
C LEU A 144 -8.47 -0.22 11.85
N ALA A 145 -9.14 -1.06 11.09
CA ALA A 145 -10.09 -2.04 11.60
C ALA A 145 -9.41 -3.29 12.19
N TYR A 146 -8.28 -3.70 11.63
CA TYR A 146 -7.59 -4.94 12.01
C TYR A 146 -6.61 -4.74 13.15
N MET A 147 -5.88 -3.62 13.17
CA MET A 147 -4.77 -3.40 14.09
C MET A 147 -5.21 -2.64 15.34
N LYS A 148 -4.63 -3.03 16.47
CA LYS A 148 -4.73 -2.26 17.71
C LYS A 148 -3.64 -1.20 17.75
N VAL A 149 -4.04 0.06 17.70
CA VAL A 149 -3.12 1.21 17.71
C VAL A 149 -2.83 1.63 19.17
N VAL A 150 -1.55 1.81 19.48
CA VAL A 150 -1.09 2.22 20.81
C VAL A 150 -0.13 3.42 20.69
N PRO A 151 -0.37 4.54 21.40
CA PRO A 151 -1.60 4.87 22.14
C PRO A 151 -2.81 4.97 21.20
N ALA A 152 -4.01 4.82 21.76
CA ALA A 152 -5.24 4.88 20.95
C ALA A 152 -5.37 6.19 20.16
N LEU A 153 -6.07 6.13 19.04
CA LEU A 153 -6.38 7.31 18.26
C LEU A 153 -7.26 8.28 19.06
N THR A 154 -6.95 9.54 18.96
CA THR A 154 -7.85 10.60 19.46
C THR A 154 -9.07 10.72 18.54
N LYS A 155 -10.15 11.28 19.06
CA LYS A 155 -11.37 11.52 18.28
C LYS A 155 -11.13 12.39 17.04
N ARG A 156 -10.21 13.36 17.14
CA ARG A 156 -9.82 14.21 16.00
C ARG A 156 -9.07 13.44 14.93
N GLU A 157 -8.15 12.54 15.32
CA GLU A 157 -7.42 11.66 14.41
C GLU A 157 -8.36 10.70 13.69
N GLU A 158 -9.29 10.06 14.41
CA GLU A 158 -10.32 9.19 13.83
C GLU A 158 -11.14 9.92 12.76
N ILE A 159 -11.66 11.11 13.08
CA ILE A 159 -12.46 11.90 12.14
C ILE A 159 -11.63 12.28 10.90
N ARG A 160 -10.38 12.69 11.09
CA ARG A 160 -9.48 13.06 9.99
C ARG A 160 -9.20 11.86 9.08
N LEU A 161 -8.84 10.72 9.64
CA LEU A 161 -8.58 9.50 8.89
C LEU A 161 -9.84 9.01 8.15
N PHE A 162 -10.98 9.05 8.79
CA PHE A 162 -12.26 8.72 8.14
C PHE A 162 -12.53 9.59 6.91
N ARG A 163 -12.28 10.91 7.00
CA ARG A 163 -12.41 11.83 5.87
C ARG A 163 -11.41 11.53 4.75
N ILE A 164 -10.15 11.26 5.10
CA ILE A 164 -9.11 10.92 4.11
C ILE A 164 -9.54 9.66 3.35
N CYS A 165 -9.88 8.60 4.06
CA CYS A 165 -10.34 7.35 3.43
C CYS A 165 -11.56 7.57 2.53
N GLY A 166 -12.57 8.30 2.99
CA GLY A 166 -13.77 8.58 2.22
C GLY A 166 -13.50 9.36 0.93
N LYS A 167 -12.58 10.32 0.98
CA LYS A 167 -12.15 11.07 -0.22
C LYS A 167 -11.34 10.21 -1.20
N CYS A 168 -10.48 9.31 -0.69
CA CYS A 168 -9.71 8.38 -1.51
C CYS A 168 -10.62 7.40 -2.24
N ILE A 169 -11.62 6.85 -1.55
CA ILE A 169 -12.54 5.84 -2.09
C ILE A 169 -13.62 6.45 -2.98
N GLY A 170 -13.85 7.75 -2.85
CA GLY A 170 -14.87 8.47 -3.62
C GLY A 170 -16.27 8.42 -3.02
N GLU A 171 -16.40 8.11 -1.73
CA GLU A 171 -17.68 8.12 -1.00
C GLU A 171 -18.16 9.51 -0.60
N THR A 172 -17.28 10.51 -0.68
CA THR A 172 -17.61 11.90 -0.34
C THR A 172 -17.81 12.74 -1.59
N ARG A 173 -18.57 13.83 -1.46
CA ARG A 173 -18.82 14.78 -2.56
C ARG A 173 -17.54 15.38 -3.14
N LYS A 174 -16.52 15.63 -2.27
CA LYS A 174 -15.19 16.09 -2.67
C LYS A 174 -14.25 14.91 -2.63
N LYS A 175 -13.78 14.46 -3.78
CA LYS A 175 -12.83 13.36 -3.95
C LYS A 175 -11.41 13.91 -4.11
N TYR A 176 -10.41 13.11 -3.78
CA TYR A 176 -9.05 13.34 -4.24
C TYR A 176 -8.92 12.92 -5.71
N SER A 177 -8.13 13.66 -6.46
CA SER A 177 -7.78 13.33 -7.86
C SER A 177 -6.31 12.95 -8.00
N SER A 178 -5.51 13.12 -6.95
CA SER A 178 -4.06 12.85 -6.92
C SER A 178 -3.61 12.62 -5.49
N PHE A 179 -2.52 11.85 -5.31
CA PHE A 179 -1.86 11.65 -4.02
C PHE A 179 -1.23 12.92 -3.45
N LEU A 180 -0.97 13.93 -4.26
CA LEU A 180 -0.54 15.24 -3.76
C LEU A 180 -1.58 15.92 -2.84
N GLN A 181 -2.83 15.47 -2.89
CA GLN A 181 -3.93 16.04 -2.09
C GLN A 181 -4.17 15.27 -0.78
N VAL A 182 -3.57 14.09 -0.64
CA VAL A 182 -3.68 13.22 0.52
C VAL A 182 -2.74 13.67 1.64
#